data_151ee3b52bb6ca514ef40e123db75452
#
_entry.id   151ee3b52bb6ca514ef40e123db75452
#
_cell.length_a   1.000
_cell.length_b   1.000
_cell.length_c   1.000
_cell.angle_alpha   90.00
_cell.angle_beta   90.00
_cell.angle_gamma   90.00
#
_symmetry.space_group_name_H-M   'P 1'
#
loop_
_entity.id
_entity.type
_entity.pdbx_description
1 polymer ?
#
loop_
_entity_poly.entity_id
_entity_poly.type
_entity_poly.pdbx_seq_one_letter_code
_entity_poly.pdbx_strand_id
1 'polypeptide(L)'
;MAKGQIRRDSKHRVLRRGESQRKDGKYMFKYHVNGKPHYVTSWRLEPTDKQPQGTKPTLSLREMEKQIGRDWDSLMDPLGRNMTVKECVERYVATKTGVKPSTKAGYKTVMNKMETQAFYHKKVREIKTSDAKLFLIKLQQEDGLKYSTITTIRGVLRPAFQMAMDDDIIVKNPFQFELIGVLYNDSVTRQGITKDQMRKFLKFVHDDVVYCKYYEVVYILFHTGMRISEFCGLTIKDLDTEKRIINIDHQLVRVGMKLYVQSTKTNAGTRKLPMTQEVFECFQAILEDRGTPKKEKMVDGYAGFLFLDKNGLPEVAMHWEHRFNHMVNRYNEIYKVQMPNITPHVCRHTYCSNMARARMNPKTLQYLMGHSDIGVTMNTYTHLGFDDAKDEMIRLEELEQAKKEVERMTEKPKEANQNMFRAI
;
A
#
# COMPACT_ATOMS: atom_id res chain seq x y z
N MET A 1 -44.52 -23.41 44.13
CA MET A 1 -43.44 -23.78 43.13
C MET A 1 -43.54 -25.29 42.91
N ALA A 2 -43.96 -25.72 41.70
CA ALA A 2 -44.06 -27.15 41.41
C ALA A 2 -42.66 -27.79 41.37
N LYS A 3 -42.44 -28.82 42.17
CA LYS A 3 -41.24 -29.64 42.15
C LYS A 3 -41.06 -30.22 40.78
N GLY A 4 -40.06 -29.72 40.01
CA GLY A 4 -39.76 -30.18 38.66
C GLY A 4 -39.49 -31.68 38.63
N GLN A 5 -40.25 -32.40 37.83
CA GLN A 5 -40.15 -33.84 37.66
C GLN A 5 -38.73 -34.17 37.13
N ILE A 6 -37.96 -34.99 37.87
CA ILE A 6 -36.62 -35.42 37.48
C ILE A 6 -36.72 -36.25 36.18
N ARG A 7 -36.22 -35.72 35.07
CA ARG A 7 -36.19 -36.43 33.78
C ARG A 7 -35.03 -37.42 33.75
N ARG A 8 -35.33 -38.62 33.29
CA ARG A 8 -34.34 -39.71 33.12
C ARG A 8 -34.31 -40.18 31.67
N ASP A 9 -33.16 -40.69 31.23
CA ASP A 9 -32.98 -41.33 29.96
C ASP A 9 -33.45 -42.81 30.00
N SER A 10 -33.35 -43.53 28.86
CA SER A 10 -33.64 -44.93 28.74
C SER A 10 -32.75 -45.85 29.60
N LYS A 11 -31.64 -45.33 30.12
CA LYS A 11 -30.72 -46.03 31.03
C LYS A 11 -30.87 -45.54 32.51
N HIS A 12 -32.01 -44.92 32.82
CA HIS A 12 -32.35 -44.36 34.14
C HIS A 12 -31.42 -43.28 34.66
N ARG A 13 -30.54 -42.67 33.83
CA ARG A 13 -29.67 -41.58 34.19
C ARG A 13 -30.43 -40.24 34.24
N VAL A 14 -30.08 -39.40 35.19
CA VAL A 14 -30.68 -38.07 35.32
C VAL A 14 -30.22 -37.12 34.20
N LEU A 15 -31.15 -36.58 33.45
CA LEU A 15 -30.94 -35.57 32.42
C LEU A 15 -30.92 -34.19 33.07
N ARG A 16 -29.95 -33.37 32.69
CA ARG A 16 -29.78 -31.98 33.14
C ARG A 16 -30.80 -31.07 32.45
N ARG A 17 -30.91 -29.85 32.94
CA ARG A 17 -31.75 -28.80 32.30
C ARG A 17 -31.26 -28.52 30.90
N GLY A 18 -32.13 -28.66 29.90
CA GLY A 18 -31.83 -28.50 28.49
C GLY A 18 -31.52 -29.83 27.78
N GLU A 19 -31.08 -30.89 28.51
CA GLU A 19 -30.88 -32.23 27.95
C GLU A 19 -32.21 -32.94 27.73
N SER A 20 -32.32 -33.69 26.69
CA SER A 20 -33.43 -34.62 26.40
C SER A 20 -32.93 -35.80 25.56
N GLN A 21 -33.65 -36.94 25.63
CA GLN A 21 -33.44 -38.08 24.73
C GLN A 21 -34.57 -38.11 23.70
N ARG A 22 -34.23 -38.23 22.47
CA ARG A 22 -35.18 -38.35 21.32
C ARG A 22 -35.65 -39.80 21.18
N LYS A 23 -36.75 -39.98 20.45
CA LYS A 23 -37.30 -41.31 20.15
C LYS A 23 -36.33 -42.20 19.35
N ASP A 24 -35.44 -41.61 18.55
CA ASP A 24 -34.38 -42.30 17.81
C ASP A 24 -33.17 -42.69 18.67
N GLY A 25 -33.21 -42.45 19.98
CA GLY A 25 -32.14 -42.77 20.93
C GLY A 25 -31.06 -41.71 21.06
N LYS A 26 -31.02 -40.71 20.20
CA LYS A 26 -30.06 -39.60 20.32
C LYS A 26 -30.36 -38.69 21.48
N TYR A 27 -29.32 -38.20 22.12
CA TYR A 27 -29.42 -37.15 23.13
C TYR A 27 -29.38 -35.80 22.43
N MET A 28 -30.11 -34.81 22.96
CA MET A 28 -30.22 -33.44 22.45
C MET A 28 -30.08 -32.46 23.60
N PHE A 29 -29.28 -31.43 23.43
CA PHE A 29 -29.20 -30.29 24.33
C PHE A 29 -29.73 -29.05 23.64
N LYS A 30 -30.67 -28.37 24.28
CA LYS A 30 -31.27 -27.12 23.84
C LYS A 30 -30.66 -25.96 24.65
N TYR A 31 -30.10 -24.99 23.95
CA TYR A 31 -29.60 -23.74 24.52
C TYR A 31 -30.10 -22.54 23.72
N HIS A 32 -29.97 -21.33 24.24
CA HIS A 32 -30.44 -20.12 23.59
C HIS A 32 -29.26 -19.17 23.36
N VAL A 33 -29.21 -18.58 22.16
CA VAL A 33 -28.25 -17.54 21.78
C VAL A 33 -29.04 -16.35 21.26
N ASN A 34 -28.87 -15.19 21.84
CA ASN A 34 -29.61 -13.96 21.46
C ASN A 34 -31.14 -14.20 21.39
N GLY A 35 -31.67 -14.96 22.35
CA GLY A 35 -33.10 -15.28 22.44
C GLY A 35 -33.60 -16.37 21.48
N LYS A 36 -32.77 -16.86 20.55
CA LYS A 36 -33.13 -17.93 19.61
C LYS A 36 -32.67 -19.29 20.13
N PRO A 37 -33.50 -20.35 20.01
CA PRO A 37 -33.13 -21.69 20.43
C PRO A 37 -32.16 -22.36 19.45
N HIS A 38 -31.10 -22.96 19.97
CA HIS A 38 -30.15 -23.80 19.25
C HIS A 38 -30.13 -25.20 19.84
N TYR A 39 -29.74 -26.18 19.02
CA TYR A 39 -29.75 -27.58 19.40
C TYR A 39 -28.46 -28.27 18.96
N VAL A 40 -27.89 -29.06 19.87
CA VAL A 40 -26.82 -30.02 19.53
C VAL A 40 -27.29 -31.43 19.85
N THR A 41 -26.84 -32.39 19.07
CA THR A 41 -27.27 -33.82 19.23
C THR A 41 -26.06 -34.73 19.22
N SER A 42 -26.11 -35.79 20.04
CA SER A 42 -25.10 -36.84 20.07
C SER A 42 -25.75 -38.19 20.35
N TRP A 43 -25.15 -39.29 19.86
CA TRP A 43 -25.52 -40.63 20.23
C TRP A 43 -25.09 -41.02 21.65
N ARG A 44 -24.16 -40.27 22.23
CA ARG A 44 -23.59 -40.52 23.56
C ARG A 44 -23.96 -39.40 24.52
N LEU A 45 -24.41 -39.73 25.73
CA LEU A 45 -24.60 -38.72 26.78
C LEU A 45 -23.25 -38.40 27.47
N GLU A 46 -22.51 -39.48 27.80
CA GLU A 46 -21.21 -39.39 28.45
C GLU A 46 -20.09 -39.88 27.52
N PRO A 47 -18.82 -39.46 27.77
CA PRO A 47 -17.67 -39.95 27.01
C PRO A 47 -17.51 -41.47 27.01
N THR A 48 -17.94 -42.09 28.10
CA THR A 48 -17.88 -43.55 28.30
C THR A 48 -18.96 -44.36 27.57
N ASP A 49 -19.97 -43.69 27.01
CA ASP A 49 -21.03 -44.38 26.28
C ASP A 49 -20.49 -44.93 24.95
N LYS A 50 -20.88 -46.19 24.63
CA LYS A 50 -20.56 -46.79 23.34
C LYS A 50 -21.37 -46.13 22.23
N GLN A 51 -20.72 -45.85 21.11
CA GLN A 51 -21.37 -45.29 19.94
C GLN A 51 -21.99 -46.43 19.10
N PRO A 52 -23.19 -46.25 18.54
CA PRO A 52 -23.79 -47.26 17.64
C PRO A 52 -22.90 -47.51 16.42
N GLN A 53 -22.82 -48.81 16.02
CA GLN A 53 -22.08 -49.20 14.81
C GLN A 53 -22.64 -48.48 13.57
N GLY A 54 -21.78 -48.08 12.65
CA GLY A 54 -22.16 -47.40 11.41
C GLY A 54 -22.40 -45.89 11.54
N THR A 55 -22.23 -45.29 12.76
CA THR A 55 -22.37 -43.83 12.94
C THR A 55 -21.00 -43.14 12.96
N LYS A 56 -20.92 -41.90 12.45
CA LYS A 56 -19.69 -41.11 12.49
C LYS A 56 -19.31 -40.80 13.93
N PRO A 57 -18.03 -40.89 14.29
CA PRO A 57 -17.56 -40.51 15.63
C PRO A 57 -17.95 -39.06 15.97
N THR A 58 -18.62 -38.85 17.10
CA THR A 58 -19.00 -37.54 17.60
C THR A 58 -18.65 -37.42 19.09
N LEU A 59 -18.44 -36.22 19.57
CA LEU A 59 -18.29 -35.94 21.01
C LEU A 59 -19.58 -36.39 21.73
N SER A 60 -19.48 -36.76 23.01
CA SER A 60 -20.66 -36.97 23.86
C SER A 60 -21.41 -35.66 24.09
N LEU A 61 -22.69 -35.69 24.40
CA LEU A 61 -23.51 -34.52 24.60
C LEU A 61 -22.93 -33.61 25.69
N ARG A 62 -22.46 -34.19 26.79
CA ARG A 62 -21.89 -33.44 27.93
C ARG A 62 -20.50 -32.84 27.62
N GLU A 63 -19.71 -33.44 26.72
CA GLU A 63 -18.50 -32.82 26.20
C GLU A 63 -18.85 -31.61 25.32
N MET A 64 -19.87 -31.71 24.47
CA MET A 64 -20.38 -30.59 23.68
C MET A 64 -20.92 -29.46 24.57
N GLU A 65 -21.65 -29.78 25.64
CA GLU A 65 -22.13 -28.82 26.65
C GLU A 65 -20.98 -28.08 27.32
N LYS A 66 -19.95 -28.82 27.76
CA LYS A 66 -18.75 -28.20 28.34
C LYS A 66 -18.03 -27.29 27.38
N GLN A 67 -18.01 -27.66 26.12
CA GLN A 67 -17.39 -26.83 25.07
C GLN A 67 -18.22 -25.57 24.81
N ILE A 68 -19.56 -25.69 24.74
CA ILE A 68 -20.48 -24.55 24.64
C ILE A 68 -20.31 -23.64 25.88
N GLY A 69 -20.22 -24.20 27.07
CA GLY A 69 -19.98 -23.45 28.31
C GLY A 69 -18.65 -22.68 28.28
N ARG A 70 -17.55 -23.32 27.86
CA ARG A 70 -16.24 -22.67 27.74
C ARG A 70 -16.27 -21.53 26.67
N ASP A 71 -16.99 -21.76 25.55
CA ASP A 71 -17.17 -20.74 24.52
C ASP A 71 -17.97 -19.53 25.06
N TRP A 72 -18.93 -19.77 25.96
CA TRP A 72 -19.69 -18.72 26.67
C TRP A 72 -18.85 -17.99 27.73
N ASP A 73 -18.08 -18.74 28.52
CA ASP A 73 -17.20 -18.18 29.55
C ASP A 73 -16.08 -17.32 28.89
N SER A 74 -15.71 -17.65 27.66
CA SER A 74 -14.75 -16.87 26.86
C SER A 74 -15.40 -15.79 26.02
N LEU A 75 -16.70 -15.49 26.20
CA LEU A 75 -17.48 -14.50 25.40
C LEU A 75 -17.47 -14.75 23.89
N MET A 76 -17.20 -15.98 23.44
CA MET A 76 -17.14 -16.29 22.00
C MET A 76 -18.54 -16.52 21.41
N ASP A 77 -18.82 -15.89 20.24
CA ASP A 77 -20.07 -16.06 19.54
C ASP A 77 -20.27 -17.53 19.02
N PRO A 78 -21.25 -18.30 19.58
CA PRO A 78 -21.51 -19.67 19.12
C PRO A 78 -21.98 -19.75 17.67
N LEU A 79 -22.54 -18.66 17.13
CA LEU A 79 -23.00 -18.58 15.73
C LEU A 79 -21.84 -18.41 14.74
N GLY A 80 -20.72 -17.85 15.17
CA GLY A 80 -19.50 -17.73 14.38
C GLY A 80 -18.75 -19.05 14.14
N ARG A 81 -19.21 -20.19 14.70
CA ARG A 81 -18.56 -21.50 14.57
C ARG A 81 -18.34 -21.99 13.14
N ASN A 82 -19.23 -21.65 12.23
CA ASN A 82 -19.21 -22.12 10.85
C ASN A 82 -18.66 -21.10 9.85
N MET A 83 -18.33 -19.89 10.31
CA MET A 83 -17.79 -18.84 9.44
C MET A 83 -16.52 -19.32 8.75
N THR A 84 -16.51 -19.27 7.43
CA THR A 84 -15.34 -19.56 6.60
C THR A 84 -14.39 -18.34 6.53
N VAL A 85 -13.14 -18.55 6.12
CA VAL A 85 -12.21 -17.46 5.86
C VAL A 85 -12.76 -16.51 4.79
N LYS A 86 -13.43 -17.07 3.76
CA LYS A 86 -14.11 -16.30 2.70
C LYS A 86 -15.14 -15.34 3.29
N GLU A 87 -16.10 -15.84 4.05
CA GLU A 87 -17.16 -15.06 4.68
C GLU A 87 -16.59 -13.98 5.64
N CYS A 88 -15.53 -14.33 6.38
CA CYS A 88 -14.82 -13.39 7.25
C CYS A 88 -14.19 -12.23 6.46
N VAL A 89 -13.52 -12.52 5.34
CA VAL A 89 -12.92 -11.50 4.47
C VAL A 89 -14.00 -10.65 3.79
N GLU A 90 -15.07 -11.27 3.29
CA GLU A 90 -16.20 -10.56 2.69
C GLU A 90 -16.85 -9.59 3.69
N ARG A 91 -17.08 -10.05 4.93
CA ARG A 91 -17.61 -9.24 6.02
C ARG A 91 -16.67 -8.06 6.35
N TYR A 92 -15.36 -8.33 6.45
CA TYR A 92 -14.36 -7.27 6.65
C TYR A 92 -14.38 -6.24 5.52
N VAL A 93 -14.38 -6.68 4.26
CA VAL A 93 -14.40 -5.77 3.11
C VAL A 93 -15.70 -4.95 3.06
N ALA A 94 -16.84 -5.55 3.44
CA ALA A 94 -18.13 -4.86 3.50
C ALA A 94 -18.13 -3.69 4.51
N THR A 95 -17.34 -3.77 5.60
CA THR A 95 -17.20 -2.66 6.56
C THR A 95 -16.37 -1.49 6.02
N LYS A 96 -15.67 -1.66 4.88
CA LYS A 96 -14.78 -0.65 4.28
C LYS A 96 -15.52 0.23 3.27
N THR A 97 -16.54 0.99 3.72
CA THR A 97 -17.38 1.82 2.85
C THR A 97 -16.67 3.08 2.35
N GLY A 98 -15.81 3.70 3.18
CA GLY A 98 -15.12 4.97 2.89
C GLY A 98 -13.79 4.84 2.13
N VAL A 99 -13.45 3.67 1.56
CA VAL A 99 -12.17 3.48 0.86
C VAL A 99 -12.23 3.89 -0.61
N LYS A 100 -11.10 4.35 -1.14
CA LYS A 100 -10.97 4.77 -2.55
C LYS A 100 -11.26 3.61 -3.53
N PRO A 101 -11.78 3.89 -4.74
CA PRO A 101 -12.06 2.87 -5.77
C PRO A 101 -10.88 1.94 -6.07
N SER A 102 -9.65 2.47 -6.09
CA SER A 102 -8.42 1.67 -6.28
C SER A 102 -8.20 0.65 -5.15
N THR A 103 -8.50 1.02 -3.90
CA THR A 103 -8.40 0.10 -2.75
C THR A 103 -9.46 -0.99 -2.83
N LYS A 104 -10.71 -0.64 -3.22
CA LYS A 104 -11.78 -1.63 -3.45
C LYS A 104 -11.39 -2.63 -4.53
N ALA A 105 -10.78 -2.16 -5.63
CA ALA A 105 -10.27 -3.03 -6.69
C ALA A 105 -9.16 -3.95 -6.17
N GLY A 106 -8.27 -3.45 -5.30
CA GLY A 106 -7.24 -4.26 -4.63
C GLY A 106 -7.83 -5.37 -3.78
N TYR A 107 -8.84 -5.09 -2.96
CA TYR A 107 -9.56 -6.12 -2.20
C TYR A 107 -10.18 -7.18 -3.13
N LYS A 108 -10.87 -6.76 -4.20
CA LYS A 108 -11.44 -7.69 -5.19
C LYS A 108 -10.39 -8.58 -5.83
N THR A 109 -9.22 -8.02 -6.17
CA THR A 109 -8.09 -8.79 -6.72
C THR A 109 -7.60 -9.86 -5.74
N VAL A 110 -7.47 -9.51 -4.44
CA VAL A 110 -7.09 -10.47 -3.40
C VAL A 110 -8.16 -11.56 -3.26
N MET A 111 -9.44 -11.18 -3.14
CA MET A 111 -10.55 -12.14 -3.00
C MET A 111 -10.60 -13.11 -4.18
N ASN A 112 -10.50 -12.62 -5.42
CA ASN A 112 -10.48 -13.46 -6.63
C ASN A 112 -9.30 -14.44 -6.63
N LYS A 113 -8.13 -13.99 -6.16
CA LYS A 113 -6.92 -14.83 -6.08
C LYS A 113 -7.02 -15.89 -5.00
N MET A 114 -7.76 -15.60 -3.92
CA MET A 114 -8.00 -16.52 -2.82
C MET A 114 -9.09 -17.57 -3.14
N GLU A 115 -9.97 -17.31 -4.10
CA GLU A 115 -11.13 -18.17 -4.39
C GLU A 115 -10.75 -19.61 -4.74
N THR A 116 -9.62 -19.81 -5.40
CA THR A 116 -9.10 -21.14 -5.76
C THR A 116 -8.34 -21.84 -4.62
N GLN A 117 -8.11 -21.16 -3.51
CA GLN A 117 -7.32 -21.67 -2.39
C GLN A 117 -8.19 -22.43 -1.39
N ALA A 118 -7.88 -23.69 -1.14
CA ALA A 118 -8.58 -24.51 -0.14
C ALA A 118 -8.59 -23.86 1.26
N PHE A 119 -7.55 -23.09 1.60
CA PHE A 119 -7.49 -22.33 2.83
C PHE A 119 -8.66 -21.34 2.98
N TYR A 120 -9.12 -20.73 1.89
CA TYR A 120 -10.18 -19.71 1.88
C TYR A 120 -11.54 -20.28 2.29
N HIS A 121 -11.74 -21.58 2.11
CA HIS A 121 -12.98 -22.29 2.43
C HIS A 121 -12.94 -22.99 3.80
N LYS A 122 -11.80 -22.94 4.52
CA LYS A 122 -11.70 -23.46 5.88
C LYS A 122 -12.45 -22.58 6.87
N LYS A 123 -12.89 -23.16 7.98
CA LYS A 123 -13.51 -22.42 9.08
C LYS A 123 -12.46 -21.59 9.82
N VAL A 124 -12.80 -20.32 10.11
CA VAL A 124 -11.90 -19.38 10.80
C VAL A 124 -11.37 -19.93 12.12
N ARG A 125 -12.21 -20.64 12.88
CA ARG A 125 -11.85 -21.24 14.17
C ARG A 125 -10.86 -22.41 14.08
N GLU A 126 -10.79 -23.07 12.95
CA GLU A 126 -9.90 -24.21 12.74
C GLU A 126 -8.47 -23.75 12.37
N ILE A 127 -8.31 -22.47 12.01
CA ILE A 127 -7.03 -21.93 11.56
C ILE A 127 -6.12 -21.62 12.75
N LYS A 128 -5.00 -22.33 12.81
CA LYS A 128 -3.91 -22.08 13.76
C LYS A 128 -2.84 -21.19 13.11
N THR A 129 -1.97 -20.62 13.94
CA THR A 129 -0.83 -19.82 13.43
C THR A 129 0.08 -20.64 12.52
N SER A 130 0.25 -21.94 12.78
CA SER A 130 0.98 -22.85 11.88
C SER A 130 0.34 -22.95 10.51
N ASP A 131 -0.99 -23.09 10.45
CA ASP A 131 -1.72 -23.20 9.20
C ASP A 131 -1.64 -21.93 8.38
N ALA A 132 -1.70 -20.76 9.04
CA ALA A 132 -1.52 -19.46 8.40
C ALA A 132 -0.11 -19.31 7.81
N LYS A 133 0.94 -19.75 8.54
CA LYS A 133 2.33 -19.75 8.04
C LYS A 133 2.50 -20.68 6.86
N LEU A 134 2.04 -21.93 6.97
CA LEU A 134 2.13 -22.93 5.91
C LEU A 134 1.38 -22.48 4.65
N PHE A 135 0.23 -21.84 4.82
CA PHE A 135 -0.51 -21.26 3.70
C PHE A 135 0.29 -20.19 2.96
N LEU A 136 0.93 -19.25 3.68
CA LEU A 136 1.76 -18.22 3.02
C LEU A 136 2.99 -18.81 2.34
N ILE A 137 3.62 -19.84 2.95
CA ILE A 137 4.74 -20.58 2.36
C ILE A 137 4.30 -21.28 1.06
N LYS A 138 3.14 -21.92 1.09
CA LYS A 138 2.56 -22.56 -0.10
C LYS A 138 2.36 -21.56 -1.24
N LEU A 139 1.79 -20.37 -0.96
CA LEU A 139 1.63 -19.31 -1.95
C LEU A 139 2.96 -18.92 -2.61
N GLN A 140 4.07 -18.96 -1.86
CA GLN A 140 5.38 -18.63 -2.40
C GLN A 140 6.02 -19.79 -3.16
N GLN A 141 6.02 -20.99 -2.59
CA GLN A 141 6.76 -22.14 -3.11
C GLN A 141 6.03 -22.90 -4.20
N GLU A 142 4.71 -23.13 -4.02
CA GLU A 142 3.91 -23.91 -4.96
C GLU A 142 3.23 -23.00 -5.99
N ASP A 143 2.63 -21.88 -5.57
CA ASP A 143 1.92 -20.97 -6.47
C ASP A 143 2.86 -19.93 -7.12
N GLY A 144 4.14 -19.87 -6.75
CA GLY A 144 5.15 -18.97 -7.31
C GLY A 144 4.88 -17.48 -7.09
N LEU A 145 4.10 -17.12 -6.07
CA LEU A 145 3.77 -15.73 -5.81
C LEU A 145 4.94 -14.98 -5.17
N LYS A 146 5.20 -13.76 -5.65
CA LYS A 146 6.22 -12.88 -5.10
C LYS A 146 5.85 -12.40 -3.70
N TYR A 147 6.87 -12.16 -2.87
CA TYR A 147 6.74 -11.64 -1.50
C TYR A 147 5.77 -10.45 -1.39
N SER A 148 5.87 -9.47 -2.30
CA SER A 148 4.99 -8.29 -2.32
C SER A 148 3.51 -8.63 -2.51
N THR A 149 3.20 -9.65 -3.33
CA THR A 149 1.83 -10.14 -3.55
C THR A 149 1.30 -10.83 -2.29
N ILE A 150 2.12 -11.68 -1.66
CA ILE A 150 1.76 -12.38 -0.42
C ILE A 150 1.55 -11.39 0.72
N THR A 151 2.41 -10.36 0.83
CA THR A 151 2.23 -9.28 1.79
C THR A 151 0.91 -8.54 1.60
N THR A 152 0.49 -8.32 0.34
CA THR A 152 -0.82 -7.72 0.02
C THR A 152 -1.97 -8.63 0.44
N ILE A 153 -1.89 -9.94 0.18
CA ILE A 153 -2.89 -10.92 0.63
C ILE A 153 -2.99 -10.93 2.16
N ARG A 154 -1.85 -11.01 2.85
CA ARG A 154 -1.81 -10.95 4.32
C ARG A 154 -2.37 -9.62 4.85
N GLY A 155 -2.14 -8.52 4.12
CA GLY A 155 -2.68 -7.19 4.44
C GLY A 155 -4.21 -7.12 4.42
N VAL A 156 -4.89 -8.09 3.80
CA VAL A 156 -6.35 -8.28 3.85
C VAL A 156 -6.74 -9.31 4.91
N LEU A 157 -6.04 -10.44 4.98
CA LEU A 157 -6.35 -11.51 5.91
C LEU A 157 -6.14 -11.10 7.37
N ARG A 158 -4.99 -10.48 7.70
CA ARG A 158 -4.67 -10.11 9.09
C ARG A 158 -5.74 -9.22 9.73
N PRO A 159 -6.18 -8.11 9.13
CA PRO A 159 -7.25 -7.29 9.73
C PRO A 159 -8.63 -7.96 9.67
N ALA A 160 -8.92 -8.85 8.70
CA ALA A 160 -10.15 -9.62 8.69
C ALA A 160 -10.21 -10.58 9.88
N PHE A 161 -9.11 -11.28 10.18
CA PHE A 161 -9.01 -12.13 11.36
C PHE A 161 -8.93 -11.33 12.67
N GLN A 162 -8.43 -10.08 12.62
CA GLN A 162 -8.50 -9.19 13.78
C GLN A 162 -9.95 -8.85 14.11
N MET A 163 -10.75 -8.49 13.09
CA MET A 163 -12.19 -8.26 13.27
C MET A 163 -12.89 -9.50 13.83
N ALA A 164 -12.54 -10.71 13.34
CA ALA A 164 -13.11 -11.94 13.91
C ALA A 164 -12.71 -12.17 15.37
N MET A 165 -11.55 -11.70 15.80
CA MET A 165 -11.11 -11.73 17.19
C MET A 165 -11.86 -10.66 18.02
N ASP A 166 -12.04 -9.46 17.47
CA ASP A 166 -12.76 -8.36 18.12
C ASP A 166 -14.28 -8.67 18.25
N ASP A 167 -14.81 -9.50 17.32
CA ASP A 167 -16.19 -10.03 17.34
C ASP A 167 -16.33 -11.33 18.17
N ASP A 168 -15.33 -11.71 18.98
CA ASP A 168 -15.29 -12.90 19.84
C ASP A 168 -15.52 -14.24 19.09
N ILE A 169 -15.25 -14.28 17.78
CA ILE A 169 -15.35 -15.50 16.96
C ILE A 169 -14.14 -16.40 17.20
N ILE A 170 -12.96 -15.81 17.40
CA ILE A 170 -11.68 -16.50 17.68
C ILE A 170 -10.96 -15.81 18.85
N VAL A 171 -10.17 -16.58 19.58
CA VAL A 171 -9.41 -16.06 20.74
C VAL A 171 -8.12 -15.35 20.34
N LYS A 172 -7.52 -15.75 19.20
CA LYS A 172 -6.22 -15.25 18.75
C LYS A 172 -6.18 -15.12 17.25
N ASN A 173 -5.63 -14.00 16.77
CA ASN A 173 -5.42 -13.79 15.34
C ASN A 173 -4.24 -14.66 14.84
N PRO A 174 -4.48 -15.65 13.95
CA PRO A 174 -3.44 -16.56 13.45
C PRO A 174 -2.40 -15.88 12.55
N PHE A 175 -2.68 -14.67 12.03
CA PHE A 175 -1.77 -13.89 11.18
C PHE A 175 -0.92 -12.89 11.96
N GLN A 176 -0.95 -12.91 13.29
CA GLN A 176 -0.17 -12.01 14.14
C GLN A 176 1.23 -12.57 14.38
N PHE A 177 2.06 -12.55 13.34
CA PHE A 177 3.48 -12.92 13.36
C PHE A 177 4.28 -12.10 12.35
N GLU A 178 5.60 -12.05 12.52
CA GLU A 178 6.49 -11.41 11.54
C GLU A 178 6.76 -12.34 10.36
N LEU A 179 6.89 -11.75 9.15
CA LEU A 179 7.16 -12.53 7.92
C LEU A 179 8.64 -12.93 7.80
N ILE A 180 9.53 -12.25 8.53
CA ILE A 180 10.95 -12.59 8.57
C ILE A 180 11.11 -14.01 9.12
N GLY A 181 11.88 -14.84 8.42
CA GLY A 181 12.07 -16.25 8.77
C GLY A 181 10.90 -17.17 8.41
N VAL A 182 9.82 -16.64 7.83
CA VAL A 182 8.69 -17.43 7.29
C VAL A 182 8.72 -17.46 5.77
N LEU A 183 8.98 -16.31 5.13
CA LEU A 183 9.02 -16.16 3.69
C LEU A 183 10.38 -15.61 3.25
N TYR A 184 10.83 -16.03 2.07
CA TYR A 184 11.97 -15.41 1.41
C TYR A 184 11.54 -14.08 0.80
N ASN A 185 12.27 -13.01 1.11
CA ASN A 185 12.00 -11.69 0.54
C ASN A 185 12.73 -11.52 -0.79
N ASP A 186 12.03 -11.77 -1.90
CA ASP A 186 12.49 -11.58 -3.27
C ASP A 186 12.23 -10.17 -3.81
N SER A 187 11.90 -9.22 -2.93
CA SER A 187 11.60 -7.85 -3.34
C SER A 187 12.87 -7.15 -3.83
N VAL A 188 12.88 -6.74 -5.08
CA VAL A 188 13.94 -5.91 -5.63
C VAL A 188 13.71 -4.47 -5.20
N THR A 189 14.65 -3.90 -4.43
CA THR A 189 14.62 -2.47 -4.10
C THR A 189 14.83 -1.67 -5.39
N ARG A 190 13.84 -0.90 -5.80
CA ARG A 190 13.97 -0.01 -6.95
C ARG A 190 14.91 1.13 -6.58
N GLN A 191 16.07 1.16 -7.19
CA GLN A 191 17.04 2.23 -7.03
C GLN A 191 16.89 3.26 -8.16
N GLY A 192 17.29 4.50 -7.88
CA GLY A 192 17.46 5.50 -8.93
C GLY A 192 18.65 5.14 -9.82
N ILE A 193 18.65 5.65 -11.04
CA ILE A 193 19.78 5.51 -11.97
C ILE A 193 20.85 6.57 -11.69
N THR A 194 22.06 6.36 -12.19
CA THR A 194 23.16 7.33 -12.05
C THR A 194 22.89 8.60 -12.88
N LYS A 195 23.54 9.71 -12.53
CA LYS A 195 23.45 10.97 -13.31
C LYS A 195 23.91 10.77 -14.76
N ASP A 196 24.90 9.93 -14.99
CA ASP A 196 25.39 9.63 -16.34
C ASP A 196 24.36 8.82 -17.15
N GLN A 197 23.76 7.80 -16.55
CA GLN A 197 22.68 7.04 -17.17
C GLN A 197 21.48 7.95 -17.50
N MET A 198 21.09 8.83 -16.57
CA MET A 198 20.01 9.80 -16.79
C MET A 198 20.31 10.72 -17.98
N ARG A 199 21.53 11.29 -18.05
CA ARG A 199 21.92 12.14 -19.17
C ARG A 199 21.90 11.40 -20.51
N LYS A 200 22.46 10.19 -20.54
CA LYS A 200 22.47 9.35 -21.75
C LYS A 200 21.07 8.98 -22.21
N PHE A 201 20.18 8.65 -21.27
CA PHE A 201 18.80 8.33 -21.60
C PHE A 201 18.02 9.55 -22.10
N LEU A 202 18.15 10.71 -21.43
CA LEU A 202 17.53 11.96 -21.87
C LEU A 202 18.03 12.36 -23.26
N LYS A 203 19.34 12.25 -23.52
CA LYS A 203 19.90 12.53 -24.86
C LYS A 203 19.33 11.59 -25.92
N PHE A 204 19.24 10.30 -25.62
CA PHE A 204 18.63 9.32 -26.53
C PHE A 204 17.16 9.67 -26.84
N VAL A 205 16.35 9.97 -25.82
CA VAL A 205 14.94 10.32 -26.03
C VAL A 205 14.81 11.61 -26.85
N HIS A 206 15.67 12.60 -26.63
CA HIS A 206 15.69 13.83 -27.40
C HIS A 206 16.04 13.61 -28.89
N ASP A 207 17.04 12.77 -29.15
CA ASP A 207 17.61 12.59 -30.48
C ASP A 207 16.87 11.53 -31.32
N ASP A 208 16.04 10.67 -30.70
CA ASP A 208 15.32 9.60 -31.39
C ASP A 208 14.08 10.14 -32.11
N VAL A 209 13.95 9.82 -33.44
CA VAL A 209 12.88 10.32 -34.31
C VAL A 209 11.46 9.97 -33.83
N VAL A 210 11.32 8.83 -33.10
CA VAL A 210 10.01 8.35 -32.59
C VAL A 210 9.70 8.90 -31.22
N TYR A 211 10.72 9.00 -30.38
CA TYR A 211 10.52 9.28 -28.94
C TYR A 211 10.78 10.75 -28.55
N CYS A 212 11.34 11.59 -29.43
CA CYS A 212 11.57 13.01 -29.16
C CYS A 212 10.32 13.75 -28.66
N LYS A 213 9.15 13.41 -29.19
CA LYS A 213 7.84 13.94 -28.74
C LYS A 213 7.46 13.65 -27.30
N TYR A 214 8.20 12.82 -26.59
CA TYR A 214 8.00 12.49 -25.18
C TYR A 214 9.10 13.05 -24.29
N TYR A 215 10.06 13.77 -24.88
CA TYR A 215 11.23 14.28 -24.17
C TYR A 215 10.83 15.17 -22.99
N GLU A 216 9.94 16.10 -23.19
CA GLU A 216 9.47 17.05 -22.17
C GLU A 216 8.91 16.31 -20.95
N VAL A 217 8.11 15.28 -21.18
CA VAL A 217 7.52 14.46 -20.09
C VAL A 217 8.60 13.71 -19.33
N VAL A 218 9.53 13.07 -20.04
CA VAL A 218 10.63 12.33 -19.42
C VAL A 218 11.50 13.28 -18.61
N TYR A 219 11.78 14.47 -19.17
CA TYR A 219 12.56 15.51 -18.48
C TYR A 219 11.87 15.99 -17.21
N ILE A 220 10.59 16.35 -17.28
CA ILE A 220 9.79 16.80 -16.13
C ILE A 220 9.79 15.75 -15.02
N LEU A 221 9.57 14.48 -15.35
CA LEU A 221 9.53 13.40 -14.35
C LEU A 221 10.86 13.20 -13.62
N PHE A 222 12.00 13.37 -14.34
CA PHE A 222 13.33 13.30 -13.73
C PHE A 222 13.69 14.53 -12.89
N HIS A 223 13.08 15.70 -13.15
CA HIS A 223 13.45 16.96 -12.50
C HIS A 223 12.43 17.51 -11.50
N THR A 224 11.28 16.85 -11.37
CA THR A 224 10.26 17.22 -10.38
C THR A 224 9.97 16.12 -9.35
N GLY A 225 10.30 14.89 -9.68
CA GLY A 225 10.02 13.74 -8.84
C GLY A 225 8.55 13.49 -8.54
N MET A 226 7.60 14.09 -9.29
CA MET A 226 6.18 13.85 -9.10
C MET A 226 5.79 12.40 -9.45
N ARG A 227 4.68 11.90 -8.89
CA ARG A 227 4.16 10.58 -9.26
C ARG A 227 3.53 10.63 -10.65
N ILE A 228 3.66 9.57 -11.42
CA ILE A 228 3.06 9.51 -12.76
C ILE A 228 1.54 9.72 -12.73
N SER A 229 0.84 9.26 -11.70
CA SER A 229 -0.60 9.50 -11.54
C SER A 229 -0.93 10.96 -11.22
N GLU A 230 -0.05 11.69 -10.52
CA GLU A 230 -0.14 13.13 -10.32
C GLU A 230 0.07 13.86 -11.64
N PHE A 231 1.13 13.52 -12.38
CA PHE A 231 1.41 14.09 -13.71
C PHE A 231 0.25 13.88 -14.69
N CYS A 232 -0.29 12.66 -14.78
CA CYS A 232 -1.45 12.39 -15.65
C CYS A 232 -2.72 13.13 -15.20
N GLY A 233 -2.80 13.51 -13.94
CA GLY A 233 -3.91 14.29 -13.38
C GLY A 233 -3.81 15.78 -13.66
N LEU A 234 -2.63 16.30 -13.98
CA LEU A 234 -2.44 17.74 -14.20
C LEU A 234 -3.33 18.29 -15.31
N THR A 235 -3.96 19.40 -15.00
CA THR A 235 -4.70 20.23 -15.94
C THR A 235 -3.96 21.55 -16.20
N ILE A 236 -4.33 22.29 -17.23
CA ILE A 236 -3.77 23.61 -17.52
C ILE A 236 -3.90 24.56 -16.31
N LYS A 237 -4.99 24.42 -15.52
CA LYS A 237 -5.26 25.25 -14.34
C LYS A 237 -4.29 25.00 -13.18
N ASP A 238 -3.64 23.84 -13.17
CA ASP A 238 -2.67 23.49 -12.11
C ASP A 238 -1.29 24.10 -12.35
N LEU A 239 -1.07 24.68 -13.54
CA LEU A 239 0.19 25.33 -13.92
C LEU A 239 0.07 26.85 -13.80
N ASP A 240 0.67 27.42 -12.77
CA ASP A 240 0.84 28.88 -12.64
C ASP A 240 2.14 29.27 -13.36
N THR A 241 2.00 29.67 -14.61
CA THR A 241 3.12 30.03 -15.48
C THR A 241 3.79 31.33 -15.10
N GLU A 242 3.06 32.26 -14.46
CA GLU A 242 3.62 33.54 -13.99
C GLU A 242 4.53 33.33 -12.78
N LYS A 243 4.07 32.54 -11.79
CA LYS A 243 4.83 32.25 -10.58
C LYS A 243 5.73 31.02 -10.72
N ARG A 244 5.65 30.31 -11.85
CA ARG A 244 6.38 29.06 -12.11
C ARG A 244 6.13 28.00 -11.03
N ILE A 245 4.87 27.71 -10.78
CA ILE A 245 4.43 26.78 -9.75
C ILE A 245 3.53 25.70 -10.37
N ILE A 246 3.78 24.42 -10.01
CA ILE A 246 2.89 23.30 -10.28
C ILE A 246 2.09 23.03 -9.02
N ASN A 247 0.76 23.12 -9.09
CA ASN A 247 -0.13 22.74 -8.01
C ASN A 247 -0.48 21.25 -8.09
N ILE A 248 -0.18 20.50 -7.05
CA ILE A 248 -0.50 19.07 -6.96
C ILE A 248 -1.48 18.88 -5.81
N ASP A 249 -2.74 18.66 -6.11
CA ASP A 249 -3.81 18.39 -5.14
C ASP A 249 -4.63 17.15 -5.49
N HIS A 250 -4.46 16.63 -6.69
CA HIS A 250 -5.18 15.47 -7.20
C HIS A 250 -4.29 14.55 -8.07
N GLN A 251 -4.85 13.44 -8.45
CA GLN A 251 -4.21 12.44 -9.30
C GLN A 251 -5.25 11.72 -10.18
N LEU A 252 -4.86 11.30 -11.37
CA LEU A 252 -5.68 10.50 -12.26
C LEU A 252 -5.43 9.02 -12.01
N VAL A 253 -6.50 8.26 -11.78
CA VAL A 253 -6.45 6.82 -11.52
C VAL A 253 -7.43 6.08 -12.42
N ARG A 254 -7.00 4.96 -12.98
CA ARG A 254 -7.86 4.05 -13.75
C ARG A 254 -8.17 2.80 -12.94
N VAL A 255 -9.46 2.47 -12.85
CA VAL A 255 -9.94 1.22 -12.23
C VAL A 255 -10.83 0.48 -13.23
N GLY A 256 -10.34 -0.62 -13.75
CA GLY A 256 -10.96 -1.29 -14.89
C GLY A 256 -10.99 -0.38 -16.12
N MET A 257 -12.19 -0.09 -16.63
CA MET A 257 -12.39 0.80 -17.79
C MET A 257 -12.74 2.25 -17.39
N LYS A 258 -12.89 2.56 -16.10
CA LYS A 258 -13.30 3.87 -15.62
C LYS A 258 -12.10 4.68 -15.13
N LEU A 259 -12.12 5.98 -15.44
CA LEU A 259 -11.18 6.98 -14.94
C LEU A 259 -11.79 7.70 -13.74
N TYR A 260 -10.93 8.04 -12.80
CA TYR A 260 -11.29 8.79 -11.60
C TYR A 260 -10.22 9.85 -11.33
N VAL A 261 -10.65 11.07 -11.03
CA VAL A 261 -9.79 12.07 -10.42
C VAL A 261 -9.98 11.97 -8.90
N GLN A 262 -8.91 11.70 -8.19
CA GLN A 262 -8.91 11.52 -6.75
C GLN A 262 -7.97 12.51 -6.08
N SER A 263 -8.33 12.98 -4.89
CA SER A 263 -7.37 13.70 -4.05
C SER A 263 -6.08 12.88 -3.90
N THR A 264 -4.98 13.52 -3.64
CA THR A 264 -3.70 12.86 -3.32
C THR A 264 -3.89 11.80 -2.23
N LYS A 265 -2.97 10.83 -2.17
CA LYS A 265 -3.09 9.69 -1.24
C LYS A 265 -3.02 10.10 0.23
N THR A 266 -2.31 11.19 0.51
CA THR A 266 -2.10 11.73 1.85
C THR A 266 -2.13 13.27 1.80
N ASN A 267 -2.36 13.93 2.93
CA ASN A 267 -2.30 15.40 3.00
C ASN A 267 -0.93 15.94 2.56
N ALA A 268 0.16 15.23 2.86
CA ALA A 268 1.50 15.58 2.38
C ALA A 268 1.64 15.46 0.84
N GLY A 269 0.74 14.76 0.16
CA GLY A 269 0.68 14.69 -1.30
C GLY A 269 0.24 16.00 -1.93
N THR A 270 -0.60 16.79 -1.24
CA THR A 270 -1.04 18.11 -1.70
C THR A 270 0.09 19.10 -1.43
N ARG A 271 0.66 19.64 -2.51
CA ARG A 271 1.84 20.48 -2.44
C ARG A 271 2.02 21.34 -3.68
N LYS A 272 2.84 22.35 -3.59
CA LYS A 272 3.27 23.18 -4.71
C LYS A 272 4.72 22.87 -5.05
N LEU A 273 5.01 22.65 -6.32
CA LEU A 273 6.37 22.43 -6.80
C LEU A 273 6.83 23.65 -7.58
N PRO A 274 8.02 24.22 -7.28
CA PRO A 274 8.61 25.25 -8.12
C PRO A 274 9.11 24.63 -9.43
N MET A 275 9.00 25.37 -10.53
CA MET A 275 9.58 24.99 -11.83
C MET A 275 10.96 25.63 -11.96
N THR A 276 11.97 24.82 -12.31
CA THR A 276 13.21 25.35 -12.87
C THR A 276 12.94 25.94 -14.26
N GLN A 277 13.89 26.69 -14.81
CA GLN A 277 13.73 27.28 -16.15
C GLN A 277 13.43 26.20 -17.20
N GLU A 278 14.19 25.12 -17.20
CA GLU A 278 14.05 24.04 -18.18
C GLU A 278 12.73 23.26 -18.01
N VAL A 279 12.27 23.05 -16.77
CA VAL A 279 10.96 22.43 -16.49
C VAL A 279 9.83 23.32 -16.98
N PHE A 280 9.97 24.63 -16.80
CA PHE A 280 9.00 25.60 -17.31
C PHE A 280 8.93 25.58 -18.84
N GLU A 281 10.08 25.58 -19.54
CA GLU A 281 10.16 25.46 -20.99
C GLU A 281 9.53 24.17 -21.51
N CYS A 282 9.76 23.04 -20.83
CA CYS A 282 9.10 21.79 -21.14
C CYS A 282 7.56 21.88 -21.02
N PHE A 283 7.04 22.54 -19.99
CA PHE A 283 5.60 22.73 -19.87
C PHE A 283 5.04 23.67 -20.94
N GLN A 284 5.77 24.72 -21.31
CA GLN A 284 5.38 25.62 -22.41
C GLN A 284 5.28 24.84 -23.72
N ALA A 285 6.29 24.03 -24.06
CA ALA A 285 6.27 23.19 -25.26
C ALA A 285 5.09 22.21 -25.25
N ILE A 286 4.78 21.57 -24.10
CA ILE A 286 3.61 20.70 -23.96
C ILE A 286 2.30 21.46 -24.20
N LEU A 287 2.18 22.68 -23.68
CA LEU A 287 0.96 23.49 -23.83
C LEU A 287 0.79 23.97 -25.28
N GLU A 288 1.87 24.33 -25.97
CA GLU A 288 1.87 24.69 -27.38
C GLU A 288 1.47 23.52 -28.29
N ASP A 289 2.07 22.34 -28.09
CA ASP A 289 1.75 21.12 -28.85
C ASP A 289 0.31 20.64 -28.57
N ARG A 290 -0.18 20.77 -27.34
CA ARG A 290 -1.55 20.42 -26.98
C ARG A 290 -2.59 21.22 -27.79
N GLY A 291 -2.37 22.50 -27.95
CA GLY A 291 -3.32 23.41 -28.63
C GLY A 291 -4.75 23.33 -28.07
N THR A 292 -5.74 23.54 -28.92
CA THR A 292 -7.16 23.37 -28.58
C THR A 292 -7.68 22.05 -29.12
N PRO A 293 -7.92 21.03 -28.28
CA PRO A 293 -8.33 19.72 -28.75
C PRO A 293 -9.77 19.77 -29.32
N LYS A 294 -9.99 19.08 -30.44
CA LYS A 294 -11.31 18.95 -31.07
C LYS A 294 -12.34 18.23 -30.18
N LYS A 295 -11.88 17.35 -29.33
CA LYS A 295 -12.70 16.58 -28.36
C LYS A 295 -11.95 16.49 -27.05
N GLU A 296 -12.60 16.86 -25.97
CA GLU A 296 -12.11 16.68 -24.63
C GLU A 296 -13.26 16.23 -23.72
N LYS A 297 -13.04 15.17 -22.97
CA LYS A 297 -14.03 14.63 -22.03
C LYS A 297 -13.67 15.01 -20.61
N MET A 298 -14.66 15.49 -19.89
CA MET A 298 -14.54 15.76 -18.46
C MET A 298 -14.49 14.46 -17.68
N VAL A 299 -13.62 14.39 -16.67
CA VAL A 299 -13.53 13.28 -15.71
C VAL A 299 -13.70 13.85 -14.31
N ASP A 300 -14.74 13.42 -13.58
CA ASP A 300 -15.06 13.86 -12.21
C ASP A 300 -15.03 15.39 -12.02
N GLY A 301 -15.50 16.15 -13.04
CA GLY A 301 -15.53 17.61 -13.01
C GLY A 301 -14.24 18.31 -13.48
N TYR A 302 -13.19 17.55 -13.86
CA TYR A 302 -11.93 18.09 -14.36
C TYR A 302 -11.87 18.01 -15.90
N ALA A 303 -11.33 19.05 -16.51
CA ALA A 303 -11.03 19.17 -17.93
C ALA A 303 -9.75 20.01 -18.10
N GLY A 304 -9.18 20.02 -19.30
CA GLY A 304 -7.91 20.72 -19.56
C GLY A 304 -6.69 19.85 -19.23
N PHE A 305 -6.81 18.53 -19.27
CA PHE A 305 -5.68 17.62 -19.05
C PHE A 305 -4.58 17.83 -20.09
N LEU A 306 -3.32 17.70 -19.69
CA LEU A 306 -2.19 17.99 -20.57
C LEU A 306 -2.09 17.03 -21.75
N PHE A 307 -2.43 15.75 -21.55
CA PHE A 307 -2.38 14.72 -22.60
C PHE A 307 -3.71 14.00 -22.74
N LEU A 308 -4.19 13.92 -23.97
CA LEU A 308 -5.44 13.26 -24.32
C LEU A 308 -5.19 12.13 -25.32
N ASP A 309 -5.97 11.06 -25.18
CA ASP A 309 -6.03 10.01 -26.19
C ASP A 309 -6.89 10.44 -27.40
N LYS A 310 -6.91 9.59 -28.44
CA LYS A 310 -7.73 9.81 -29.65
C LYS A 310 -9.24 9.97 -29.39
N ASN A 311 -9.73 9.57 -28.22
CA ASN A 311 -11.14 9.66 -27.82
C ASN A 311 -11.41 10.90 -26.96
N GLY A 312 -10.40 11.74 -26.70
CA GLY A 312 -10.49 12.92 -25.85
C GLY A 312 -10.52 12.60 -24.35
N LEU A 313 -10.07 11.41 -23.95
CA LEU A 313 -9.88 11.03 -22.56
C LEU A 313 -8.42 11.28 -22.16
N PRO A 314 -8.17 11.67 -20.88
CA PRO A 314 -6.81 11.86 -20.39
C PRO A 314 -6.01 10.56 -20.43
N GLU A 315 -4.75 10.68 -20.80
CA GLU A 315 -3.82 9.56 -20.76
C GLU A 315 -3.50 9.15 -19.32
N VAL A 316 -3.38 7.84 -19.10
CA VAL A 316 -3.18 7.25 -17.77
C VAL A 316 -1.75 6.76 -17.56
N ALA A 317 -1.36 6.56 -16.32
CA ALA A 317 -0.03 6.08 -15.92
C ALA A 317 0.45 4.85 -16.72
N MET A 318 -0.46 3.91 -17.01
CA MET A 318 -0.13 2.69 -17.78
C MET A 318 0.38 3.01 -19.19
N HIS A 319 -0.16 4.04 -19.87
CA HIS A 319 0.32 4.43 -21.20
C HIS A 319 1.78 4.90 -21.14
N TRP A 320 2.12 5.66 -20.10
CA TRP A 320 3.48 6.14 -19.89
C TRP A 320 4.43 5.01 -19.48
N GLU A 321 3.99 4.08 -18.62
CA GLU A 321 4.78 2.89 -18.28
C GLU A 321 5.15 2.08 -19.54
N HIS A 322 4.20 1.86 -20.45
CA HIS A 322 4.45 1.19 -21.73
C HIS A 322 5.45 1.97 -22.60
N ARG A 323 5.28 3.30 -22.71
CA ARG A 323 6.22 4.14 -23.48
C ARG A 323 7.64 4.08 -22.91
N PHE A 324 7.78 4.16 -21.59
CA PHE A 324 9.09 4.03 -20.96
C PHE A 324 9.73 2.67 -21.25
N ASN A 325 8.97 1.58 -21.16
CA ASN A 325 9.46 0.24 -21.50
C ASN A 325 9.92 0.18 -22.97
N HIS A 326 9.17 0.74 -23.89
CA HIS A 326 9.56 0.80 -25.32
C HIS A 326 10.82 1.64 -25.55
N MET A 327 10.93 2.81 -24.91
CA MET A 327 12.12 3.66 -24.98
C MET A 327 13.38 2.93 -24.46
N VAL A 328 13.27 2.25 -23.31
CA VAL A 328 14.38 1.49 -22.72
C VAL A 328 14.78 0.32 -23.62
N ASN A 329 13.81 -0.45 -24.15
CA ASN A 329 14.09 -1.55 -25.06
C ASN A 329 14.78 -1.05 -26.31
N ARG A 330 14.28 0.03 -26.93
CA ARG A 330 14.88 0.65 -28.12
C ARG A 330 16.30 1.14 -27.85
N TYR A 331 16.56 1.78 -26.69
CA TYR A 331 17.90 2.16 -26.31
C TYR A 331 18.82 0.93 -26.23
N ASN A 332 18.36 -0.14 -25.61
CA ASN A 332 19.12 -1.37 -25.40
C ASN A 332 19.36 -2.18 -26.69
N GLU A 333 18.52 -1.98 -27.71
CA GLU A 333 18.77 -2.52 -29.07
C GLU A 333 19.88 -1.77 -29.81
N ILE A 334 20.01 -0.46 -29.59
CA ILE A 334 20.96 0.41 -30.31
C ILE A 334 22.32 0.43 -29.64
N TYR A 335 22.37 0.49 -28.29
CA TYR A 335 23.61 0.74 -27.57
C TYR A 335 24.13 -0.52 -26.87
N LYS A 336 25.46 -0.74 -26.93
CA LYS A 336 26.12 -1.87 -26.23
C LYS A 336 25.98 -1.77 -24.72
N VAL A 337 26.05 -0.56 -24.15
CA VAL A 337 25.88 -0.33 -22.72
C VAL A 337 24.40 -0.27 -22.42
N GLN A 338 23.90 -1.30 -21.77
CA GLN A 338 22.49 -1.47 -21.50
C GLN A 338 22.00 -0.51 -20.41
N MET A 339 20.82 0.08 -20.59
CA MET A 339 20.10 0.80 -19.55
C MET A 339 19.35 -0.17 -18.65
N PRO A 340 19.33 0.08 -17.33
CA PRO A 340 18.43 -0.65 -16.44
C PRO A 340 16.97 -0.32 -16.79
N ASN A 341 16.04 -1.07 -16.19
CA ASN A 341 14.61 -0.79 -16.38
C ASN A 341 14.25 0.59 -15.82
N ILE A 342 14.03 1.58 -16.69
CA ILE A 342 13.62 2.94 -16.33
C ILE A 342 12.11 3.02 -16.46
N THR A 343 11.47 3.39 -15.36
CA THR A 343 10.02 3.62 -15.26
C THR A 343 9.78 5.02 -14.68
N PRO A 344 8.56 5.59 -14.76
CA PRO A 344 8.25 6.84 -14.09
C PRO A 344 8.59 6.85 -12.58
N HIS A 345 8.45 5.70 -11.91
CA HIS A 345 8.87 5.57 -10.51
C HIS A 345 10.40 5.62 -10.34
N VAL A 346 11.17 5.06 -11.29
CA VAL A 346 12.64 5.17 -11.28
C VAL A 346 13.06 6.63 -11.49
N CYS A 347 12.37 7.39 -12.36
CA CYS A 347 12.63 8.84 -12.50
C CYS A 347 12.46 9.56 -11.16
N ARG A 348 11.39 9.29 -10.44
CA ARG A 348 11.14 9.83 -9.10
C ARG A 348 12.21 9.43 -8.09
N HIS A 349 12.63 8.15 -8.05
CA HIS A 349 13.73 7.69 -7.19
C HIS A 349 15.05 8.38 -7.55
N THR A 350 15.32 8.56 -8.84
CA THR A 350 16.50 9.27 -9.34
C THR A 350 16.51 10.73 -8.87
N TYR A 351 15.38 11.43 -9.00
CA TYR A 351 15.23 12.78 -8.48
C TYR A 351 15.54 12.84 -6.97
N CYS A 352 14.90 11.97 -6.18
CA CYS A 352 15.11 11.93 -4.74
C CYS A 352 16.58 11.70 -4.38
N SER A 353 17.24 10.73 -5.03
CA SER A 353 18.65 10.42 -4.80
C SER A 353 19.58 11.55 -5.24
N ASN A 354 19.28 12.22 -6.37
CA ASN A 354 20.08 13.35 -6.85
C ASN A 354 19.98 14.56 -5.91
N MET A 355 18.77 14.85 -5.40
CA MET A 355 18.56 15.94 -4.43
C MET A 355 19.21 15.62 -3.07
N ALA A 356 19.16 14.38 -2.63
CA ALA A 356 19.85 13.94 -1.42
C ALA A 356 21.38 14.09 -1.57
N ARG A 357 21.96 13.64 -2.69
CA ARG A 357 23.40 13.86 -3.00
C ARG A 357 23.76 15.33 -3.16
N ALA A 358 22.84 16.18 -3.65
CA ALA A 358 23.00 17.63 -3.68
C ALA A 358 22.81 18.27 -2.29
N ARG A 359 22.64 17.45 -1.23
CA ARG A 359 22.55 17.90 0.18
C ARG A 359 21.34 18.79 0.46
N MET A 360 20.25 18.59 -0.30
CA MET A 360 19.00 19.26 -0.02
C MET A 360 18.52 18.91 1.40
N ASN A 361 18.00 19.88 2.13
CA ASN A 361 17.44 19.62 3.46
C ASN A 361 16.40 18.48 3.40
N PRO A 362 16.48 17.42 4.23
CA PRO A 362 15.58 16.29 4.20
C PRO A 362 14.10 16.64 4.34
N LYS A 363 13.75 17.68 5.12
CA LYS A 363 12.37 18.15 5.26
C LYS A 363 11.87 18.84 3.99
N THR A 364 12.72 19.61 3.33
CA THR A 364 12.40 20.20 2.02
C THR A 364 12.20 19.13 0.98
N LEU A 365 13.07 18.11 0.94
CA LEU A 365 12.93 16.98 0.03
C LEU A 365 11.68 16.16 0.34
N GLN A 366 11.36 15.92 1.62
CA GLN A 366 10.11 15.26 2.03
C GLN A 366 8.89 16.00 1.47
N TYR A 367 8.87 17.33 1.59
CA TYR A 367 7.80 18.18 1.06
C TYR A 367 7.70 18.06 -0.46
N LEU A 368 8.79 18.25 -1.21
CA LEU A 368 8.80 18.17 -2.67
C LEU A 368 8.36 16.78 -3.18
N MET A 369 8.79 15.74 -2.50
CA MET A 369 8.38 14.35 -2.81
C MET A 369 6.93 14.05 -2.39
N GLY A 370 6.35 14.78 -1.46
CA GLY A 370 5.02 14.48 -0.90
C GLY A 370 5.02 13.14 -0.16
N HIS A 371 6.06 12.88 0.66
CA HIS A 371 6.13 11.72 1.52
C HIS A 371 5.47 12.02 2.87
N SER A 372 4.50 11.21 3.27
CA SER A 372 3.83 11.35 4.57
C SER A 372 4.75 11.00 5.75
N ASP A 373 5.70 10.08 5.53
CA ASP A 373 6.68 9.64 6.51
C ASP A 373 8.08 10.10 6.08
N ILE A 374 8.80 10.77 6.98
CA ILE A 374 10.17 11.22 6.77
C ILE A 374 11.13 10.03 6.58
N GLY A 375 10.84 8.87 7.19
CA GLY A 375 11.65 7.66 7.07
C GLY A 375 11.82 7.23 5.60
N VAL A 376 10.79 7.40 4.78
CA VAL A 376 10.87 7.13 3.33
C VAL A 376 11.92 8.01 2.64
N THR A 377 12.00 9.29 3.03
CA THR A 377 13.02 10.22 2.50
C THR A 377 14.38 9.91 3.09
N MET A 378 14.45 9.67 4.40
CA MET A 378 15.72 9.38 5.10
C MET A 378 16.39 8.11 4.60
N ASN A 379 15.65 7.09 4.18
CA ASN A 379 16.21 5.90 3.55
C ASN A 379 17.06 6.21 2.30
N THR A 380 16.85 7.36 1.65
CA THR A 380 17.67 7.80 0.52
C THR A 380 19.00 8.39 1.00
N TYR A 381 19.05 8.95 2.22
CA TYR A 381 20.26 9.50 2.82
C TYR A 381 21.12 8.44 3.55
N THR A 382 20.59 7.26 3.85
CA THR A 382 21.33 6.20 4.55
C THR A 382 22.48 5.59 3.74
N HIS A 383 22.57 5.90 2.46
CA HIS A 383 23.67 5.46 1.58
C HIS A 383 24.85 6.46 1.54
N LEU A 384 24.79 7.54 2.33
CA LEU A 384 25.90 8.48 2.49
C LEU A 384 26.98 7.80 3.37
N GLY A 385 28.17 7.63 2.78
CA GLY A 385 29.30 6.97 3.42
C GLY A 385 30.31 7.95 4.04
N PHE A 386 31.48 7.41 4.45
CA PHE A 386 32.58 8.20 5.00
C PHE A 386 33.06 9.28 4.04
N ASP A 387 33.13 8.98 2.72
CA ASP A 387 33.58 9.93 1.71
C ASP A 387 32.63 11.14 1.60
N ASP A 388 31.31 10.90 1.67
CA ASP A 388 30.31 11.97 1.68
C ASP A 388 30.46 12.86 2.95
N ALA A 389 30.73 12.24 4.10
CA ALA A 389 30.95 12.96 5.34
C ALA A 389 32.23 13.83 5.28
N LYS A 390 33.30 13.32 4.68
CA LYS A 390 34.55 14.05 4.47
C LYS A 390 34.34 15.28 3.57
N ASP A 391 33.67 15.09 2.44
CA ASP A 391 33.34 16.18 1.51
C ASP A 391 32.44 17.25 2.17
N GLU A 392 31.53 16.83 3.08
CA GLU A 392 30.70 17.80 3.83
C GLU A 392 31.53 18.64 4.79
N MET A 393 32.46 18.02 5.51
CA MET A 393 33.35 18.76 6.42
C MET A 393 34.20 19.76 5.67
N ILE A 394 34.81 19.41 4.54
CA ILE A 394 35.60 20.32 3.69
C ILE A 394 34.73 21.51 3.25
N ARG A 395 33.52 21.24 2.76
CA ARG A 395 32.58 22.30 2.35
C ARG A 395 32.20 23.26 3.50
N LEU A 396 31.98 22.72 4.69
CA LEU A 396 31.67 23.55 5.87
C LEU A 396 32.85 24.44 6.26
N GLU A 397 34.06 23.91 6.18
CA GLU A 397 35.29 24.68 6.41
C GLU A 397 35.45 25.81 5.37
N GLU A 398 35.23 25.52 4.08
CA GLU A 398 35.25 26.52 3.01
C GLU A 398 34.21 27.63 3.21
N LEU A 399 32.98 27.28 3.60
CA LEU A 399 31.93 28.25 3.91
C LEU A 399 32.26 29.13 5.12
N GLU A 400 32.88 28.55 6.14
CA GLU A 400 33.30 29.28 7.32
C GLU A 400 34.45 30.24 7.01
N GLN A 401 35.41 29.82 6.18
CA GLN A 401 36.49 30.66 5.67
C GLN A 401 35.94 31.80 4.82
N ALA A 402 35.01 31.53 3.88
CA ALA A 402 34.39 32.56 3.06
C ALA A 402 33.60 33.60 3.91
N LYS A 403 32.90 33.16 4.96
CA LYS A 403 32.22 34.08 5.90
C LYS A 403 33.22 34.98 6.63
N LYS A 404 34.30 34.43 7.18
CA LYS A 404 35.36 35.19 7.85
C LYS A 404 36.02 36.19 6.91
N GLU A 405 36.14 35.86 5.63
CA GLU A 405 36.72 36.75 4.63
C GLU A 405 35.79 37.92 4.29
N VAL A 406 34.49 37.67 4.16
CA VAL A 406 33.46 38.71 3.99
C VAL A 406 33.37 39.60 5.21
N GLU A 407 33.41 39.06 6.43
CA GLU A 407 33.45 39.82 7.67
C GLU A 407 34.70 40.74 7.74
N ARG A 408 35.89 40.23 7.38
CA ARG A 408 37.11 41.02 7.31
C ARG A 408 37.03 42.14 6.26
N MET A 409 36.36 41.91 5.12
CA MET A 409 36.17 42.93 4.09
C MET A 409 35.17 44.02 4.52
N THR A 410 34.18 43.68 5.34
CA THR A 410 33.16 44.60 5.87
C THR A 410 33.66 45.40 7.09
N GLU A 411 34.66 44.89 7.82
CA GLU A 411 35.25 45.58 8.99
C GLU A 411 36.34 46.63 8.64
N LYS A 412 36.80 46.75 7.38
CA LYS A 412 37.72 47.81 6.94
C LYS A 412 36.98 48.87 6.15
N PRO A 413 36.41 49.92 6.76
CA PRO A 413 36.94 51.27 6.79
C PRO A 413 36.39 52.12 7.96
N LYS A 414 37.06 52.21 9.06
CA LYS A 414 36.79 53.27 10.07
C LYS A 414 38.02 54.01 10.60
N GLU A 415 39.20 53.80 10.09
CA GLU A 415 40.41 54.49 10.63
C GLU A 415 41.06 55.53 9.72
N ALA A 416 40.46 55.95 8.60
CA ALA A 416 41.10 56.92 7.69
C ALA A 416 40.67 58.38 7.86
N ASN A 417 39.83 58.78 8.86
CA ASN A 417 39.29 60.11 8.92
C ASN A 417 39.40 60.87 10.30
N GLN A 418 40.35 60.50 11.18
CA GLN A 418 40.51 61.20 12.42
C GLN A 418 41.79 62.12 12.54
N ASN A 419 42.63 62.17 11.49
CA ASN A 419 43.86 62.98 11.54
C ASN A 419 43.85 64.22 10.62
N MET A 420 42.69 64.71 10.15
CA MET A 420 42.65 65.87 9.24
C MET A 420 42.14 67.15 9.88
N PHE A 421 41.93 67.23 11.21
CA PHE A 421 41.56 68.48 11.92
C PHE A 421 42.42 68.71 13.15
N ARG A 422 43.77 68.88 12.96
CA ARG A 422 44.63 69.55 13.89
C ARG A 422 45.75 70.31 13.13
N ALA A 423 45.37 71.40 12.55
CA ALA A 423 46.29 72.54 12.27
C ALA A 423 45.44 73.69 11.75
N ILE A 424 45.02 74.57 12.66
CA ILE A 424 45.08 76.06 12.63
C ILE A 424 44.76 76.52 14.07
#